data_1ea4622c27da75695077e7896807190f
#
_entry.id   1ea4622c27da75695077e7896807190f
#
_cell.length_a   1.000
_cell.length_b   1.000
_cell.length_c   1.000
_cell.angle_alpha   90.00
_cell.angle_beta   90.00
_cell.angle_gamma   90.00
#
_symmetry.space_group_name_H-M   'P 1'
#
loop_
_entity.id
_entity.type
_entity.pdbx_description
1 polymer ?
#
loop_
_entity_poly.entity_id
_entity_poly.type
_entity_poly.pdbx_seq_one_letter_code
_entity_poly.pdbx_strand_id
1 'polypeptide(L)'
;MKQNRSGFTLMEMLIVIALIAVLVAIAIPTIASQLERSREAADLANVRAAYAQVSAEALLGNPQFAVTVDLKQKQADWQSANPVNIGGIVHYKDQEDTDNWKGVATPNGTCTVSYNEEHGIILTWSGKASAYPFNTNVTNFFQSLYDTEFWKNGEMKTRDNFEFDSRCENSSYVPAINAEIGKLHNSLLQQKDCTWAYLGNGKVGKEADRYLFWTSLNTNKVGVGKSIPVIIQTGDEKYYVSETTTGQRSGKSYVTVSVSLGADGYKKILRNGKEYPTLKAAYDAYLAALNSSKYDALRKTAQE
;
A
#
# COMPACT_ATOMS: atom_id res chain seq x y z
N MET A 1 14.93 41.84 65.40
CA MET A 1 15.18 40.70 64.63
C MET A 1 15.11 41.10 63.15
N LYS A 2 16.25 41.05 62.39
CA LYS A 2 16.25 41.22 60.90
C LYS A 2 15.98 39.89 60.26
N GLN A 3 14.83 39.74 59.59
CA GLN A 3 14.56 38.63 58.76
C GLN A 3 15.48 38.69 57.51
N ASN A 4 16.41 37.73 57.37
CA ASN A 4 17.15 37.52 56.12
C ASN A 4 16.17 37.00 55.11
N ARG A 5 15.75 37.78 54.15
CA ARG A 5 15.05 37.37 52.95
C ARG A 5 16.12 37.02 51.92
N SER A 6 16.48 35.74 51.84
CA SER A 6 17.27 35.24 50.72
C SER A 6 16.36 35.12 49.49
N GLY A 7 16.60 35.94 48.48
CA GLY A 7 15.95 35.84 47.19
C GLY A 7 16.63 34.77 46.32
N PHE A 8 15.89 34.18 45.42
CA PHE A 8 16.44 33.25 44.42
C PHE A 8 17.44 33.95 43.50
N THR A 9 18.53 33.28 43.21
CA THR A 9 19.49 33.78 42.23
C THR A 9 18.96 33.62 40.81
N LEU A 10 19.40 34.47 39.90
CA LEU A 10 19.02 34.43 38.47
C LEU A 10 19.44 33.09 37.84
N MET A 11 20.56 32.52 38.31
CA MET A 11 21.08 31.22 37.82
C MET A 11 20.21 30.03 38.26
N GLU A 12 19.70 30.03 39.50
CA GLU A 12 18.77 29.01 39.98
C GLU A 12 17.47 29.00 39.17
N MET A 13 16.93 30.19 38.86
CA MET A 13 15.74 30.28 37.99
C MET A 13 16.02 29.78 36.58
N LEU A 14 17.18 30.09 36.02
CA LEU A 14 17.56 29.70 34.66
C LEU A 14 17.70 28.16 34.52
N ILE A 15 18.30 27.53 35.54
CA ILE A 15 18.43 26.06 35.59
C ILE A 15 17.05 25.38 35.66
N VAL A 16 16.15 25.92 36.51
CA VAL A 16 14.79 25.38 36.66
C VAL A 16 14.00 25.47 35.36
N ILE A 17 14.04 26.62 34.65
CA ILE A 17 13.35 26.76 33.35
C ILE A 17 13.94 25.83 32.31
N ALA A 18 15.27 25.65 32.26
CA ALA A 18 15.92 24.73 31.34
C ALA A 18 15.49 23.28 31.60
N LEU A 19 15.41 22.82 32.85
CA LEU A 19 14.93 21.49 33.21
C LEU A 19 13.46 21.29 32.84
N ILE A 20 12.60 22.25 33.12
CA ILE A 20 11.18 22.20 32.72
C ILE A 20 11.04 22.14 31.21
N ALA A 21 11.80 22.92 30.43
CA ALA A 21 11.76 22.93 28.99
C ALA A 21 12.11 21.56 28.40
N VAL A 22 13.12 20.86 28.93
CA VAL A 22 13.50 19.50 28.51
C VAL A 22 12.41 18.48 28.84
N LEU A 23 11.84 18.56 30.06
CA LEU A 23 10.75 17.64 30.46
C LEU A 23 9.51 17.83 29.60
N VAL A 24 9.12 19.06 29.29
CA VAL A 24 7.97 19.40 28.45
C VAL A 24 8.20 18.93 27.00
N ALA A 25 9.42 19.10 26.47
CA ALA A 25 9.75 18.67 25.11
C ALA A 25 9.57 17.14 24.88
N ILE A 26 9.80 16.34 25.92
CA ILE A 26 9.60 14.89 25.87
C ILE A 26 8.14 14.50 26.17
N ALA A 27 7.51 15.21 27.13
CA ALA A 27 6.16 14.86 27.60
C ALA A 27 5.07 15.16 26.56
N ILE A 28 5.16 16.28 25.81
CA ILE A 28 4.12 16.69 24.86
C ILE A 28 3.86 15.64 23.79
N PRO A 29 4.85 15.11 23.02
CA PRO A 29 4.58 14.11 21.97
C PRO A 29 4.02 12.81 22.55
N THR A 30 4.49 12.40 23.73
CA THR A 30 4.01 11.18 24.39
C THR A 30 2.55 11.31 24.83
N ILE A 31 2.18 12.42 25.46
CA ILE A 31 0.80 12.70 25.89
C ILE A 31 -0.12 12.80 24.67
N ALA A 32 0.30 13.49 23.61
CA ALA A 32 -0.49 13.64 22.39
C ALA A 32 -0.81 12.27 21.75
N SER A 33 0.15 11.37 21.68
CA SER A 33 -0.07 10.02 21.15
C SER A 33 -1.01 9.18 22.04
N GLN A 34 -0.90 9.29 23.37
CA GLN A 34 -1.80 8.57 24.28
C GLN A 34 -3.24 9.12 24.23
N LEU A 35 -3.39 10.41 24.07
CA LEU A 35 -4.72 11.04 23.89
C LEU A 35 -5.37 10.57 22.60
N GLU A 36 -4.59 10.45 21.51
CA GLU A 36 -5.13 9.97 20.25
C GLU A 36 -5.57 8.51 20.35
N ARG A 37 -4.74 7.63 20.92
CA ARG A 37 -5.12 6.25 21.20
C ARG A 37 -6.39 6.11 22.03
N SER A 38 -6.57 7.00 23.01
CA SER A 38 -7.79 7.05 23.83
C SER A 38 -9.02 7.43 23.01
N ARG A 39 -8.88 8.42 22.10
CA ARG A 39 -9.96 8.83 21.18
C ARG A 39 -10.34 7.70 20.24
N GLU A 40 -9.37 7.07 19.59
CA GLU A 40 -9.58 5.93 18.71
C GLU A 40 -10.26 4.76 19.44
N ALA A 41 -9.85 4.44 20.66
CA ALA A 41 -10.49 3.40 21.46
C ALA A 41 -11.97 3.72 21.76
N ALA A 42 -12.28 5.00 22.06
CA ALA A 42 -13.66 5.44 22.25
C ALA A 42 -14.49 5.36 20.95
N ASP A 43 -13.89 5.77 19.81
CA ASP A 43 -14.54 5.70 18.50
C ASP A 43 -14.82 4.25 18.11
N LEU A 44 -13.86 3.34 18.28
CA LEU A 44 -14.06 1.90 18.06
C LEU A 44 -15.14 1.30 18.96
N ALA A 45 -15.21 1.71 20.23
CA ALA A 45 -16.24 1.24 21.14
C ALA A 45 -17.64 1.71 20.68
N ASN A 46 -17.76 2.96 20.25
CA ASN A 46 -19.02 3.51 19.75
C ASN A 46 -19.47 2.83 18.45
N VAL A 47 -18.55 2.59 17.52
CA VAL A 47 -18.86 1.89 16.26
C VAL A 47 -19.24 0.43 16.51
N ARG A 48 -18.59 -0.26 17.46
CA ARG A 48 -18.99 -1.62 17.87
C ARG A 48 -20.37 -1.66 18.49
N ALA A 49 -20.74 -0.64 19.27
CA ALA A 49 -22.10 -0.52 19.80
C ALA A 49 -23.12 -0.30 18.68
N ALA A 50 -22.83 0.57 17.71
CA ALA A 50 -23.67 0.77 16.54
C ALA A 50 -23.78 -0.51 15.68
N TYR A 51 -22.69 -1.25 15.50
CA TYR A 51 -22.67 -2.55 14.82
C TYR A 51 -23.67 -3.53 15.49
N ALA A 52 -23.62 -3.66 16.82
CA ALA A 52 -24.51 -4.54 17.55
C ALA A 52 -25.97 -4.10 17.42
N GLN A 53 -26.25 -2.80 17.48
CA GLN A 53 -27.58 -2.24 17.33
C GLN A 53 -28.15 -2.50 15.93
N VAL A 54 -27.42 -2.20 14.87
CA VAL A 54 -27.86 -2.43 13.47
C VAL A 54 -28.05 -3.93 13.21
N SER A 55 -27.17 -4.78 13.75
CA SER A 55 -27.32 -6.23 13.64
C SER A 55 -28.63 -6.73 14.30
N ALA A 56 -28.96 -6.21 15.47
CA ALA A 56 -30.20 -6.57 16.16
C ALA A 56 -31.43 -6.09 15.39
N GLU A 57 -31.44 -4.88 14.87
CA GLU A 57 -32.54 -4.33 14.08
C GLU A 57 -32.75 -5.11 12.77
N ALA A 58 -31.69 -5.50 12.09
CA ALA A 58 -31.76 -6.32 10.89
C ALA A 58 -32.44 -7.69 11.19
N LEU A 59 -32.10 -8.32 12.32
CA LEU A 59 -32.72 -9.58 12.76
C LEU A 59 -34.17 -9.42 13.14
N LEU A 60 -34.60 -8.25 13.60
CA LEU A 60 -35.96 -7.90 13.92
C LEU A 60 -36.82 -7.54 12.68
N GLY A 61 -36.24 -7.60 11.49
CA GLY A 61 -36.91 -7.31 10.22
C GLY A 61 -36.92 -5.83 9.83
N ASN A 62 -35.95 -5.05 10.36
CA ASN A 62 -35.74 -3.65 10.01
C ASN A 62 -34.37 -3.46 9.31
N PRO A 63 -34.17 -3.99 8.10
CA PRO A 63 -32.87 -3.96 7.39
C PRO A 63 -32.45 -2.57 6.93
N GLN A 64 -33.35 -1.59 6.92
CA GLN A 64 -33.06 -0.19 6.51
C GLN A 64 -32.53 0.65 7.68
N PHE A 65 -32.48 0.09 8.89
CA PHE A 65 -31.99 0.81 10.06
C PHE A 65 -30.47 1.02 9.94
N ALA A 66 -30.04 2.25 10.14
CA ALA A 66 -28.63 2.61 10.10
C ALA A 66 -28.29 3.58 11.25
N VAL A 67 -27.07 3.51 11.73
CA VAL A 67 -26.56 4.38 12.80
C VAL A 67 -25.31 5.09 12.31
N THR A 68 -25.28 6.42 12.48
CA THR A 68 -24.08 7.22 12.21
C THR A 68 -23.42 7.61 13.53
N VAL A 69 -22.13 7.33 13.64
CA VAL A 69 -21.28 7.60 14.80
C VAL A 69 -20.31 8.71 14.46
N ASP A 70 -20.29 9.78 15.28
CA ASP A 70 -19.29 10.85 15.16
C ASP A 70 -17.96 10.41 15.76
N LEU A 71 -16.87 10.66 15.04
CA LEU A 71 -15.50 10.31 15.44
C LEU A 71 -14.83 11.46 16.20
N LYS A 72 -14.09 11.11 17.24
CA LYS A 72 -13.36 12.03 18.12
C LYS A 72 -11.87 12.10 17.79
N GLN A 73 -11.36 11.11 17.01
CA GLN A 73 -9.97 11.06 16.60
C GLN A 73 -9.55 12.34 15.84
N LYS A 74 -8.28 12.69 15.96
CA LYS A 74 -7.67 13.89 15.34
C LYS A 74 -6.69 13.53 14.22
N GLN A 75 -6.38 12.26 14.08
CA GLN A 75 -5.55 11.73 13.00
C GLN A 75 -6.39 10.85 12.08
N ALA A 76 -6.02 10.80 10.81
CA ALA A 76 -6.68 9.91 9.86
C ALA A 76 -6.20 8.47 10.08
N ASP A 77 -7.11 7.52 9.81
CA ASP A 77 -6.85 6.11 9.99
C ASP A 77 -6.59 5.73 11.47
N TRP A 78 -6.15 4.50 11.74
CA TRP A 78 -5.97 3.95 13.07
C TRP A 78 -4.49 3.90 13.45
N GLN A 79 -4.11 4.60 14.53
CA GLN A 79 -2.72 4.62 15.01
C GLN A 79 -2.47 3.57 16.11
N SER A 80 -3.54 3.14 16.81
CA SER A 80 -3.43 2.28 17.99
C SER A 80 -3.70 0.80 17.71
N ALA A 81 -4.38 0.47 16.61
CA ALA A 81 -4.76 -0.91 16.26
C ALA A 81 -4.51 -1.19 14.76
N ASN A 82 -3.81 -2.27 14.50
CA ASN A 82 -3.63 -2.81 13.15
C ASN A 82 -3.43 -4.34 13.22
N PRO A 83 -4.39 -5.16 12.77
CA PRO A 83 -5.66 -4.74 12.15
C PRO A 83 -6.69 -4.25 13.17
N VAL A 84 -7.68 -3.52 12.68
CA VAL A 84 -8.92 -3.22 13.40
C VAL A 84 -9.93 -4.32 13.15
N ASN A 85 -10.62 -4.76 14.21
CA ASN A 85 -11.70 -5.75 14.12
C ASN A 85 -12.99 -5.19 14.74
N ILE A 86 -14.07 -5.16 13.96
CA ILE A 86 -15.39 -4.71 14.38
C ILE A 86 -16.42 -5.78 13.98
N GLY A 87 -16.90 -6.54 14.94
CA GLY A 87 -17.90 -7.58 14.69
C GLY A 87 -17.49 -8.68 13.71
N GLY A 88 -16.19 -8.98 13.61
CA GLY A 88 -15.65 -9.95 12.65
C GLY A 88 -15.17 -9.32 11.32
N ILE A 89 -15.53 -8.07 11.04
CA ILE A 89 -14.99 -7.33 9.91
C ILE A 89 -13.58 -6.87 10.30
N VAL A 90 -12.58 -7.39 9.60
CA VAL A 90 -11.16 -7.09 9.85
C VAL A 90 -10.67 -6.15 8.77
N HIS A 91 -10.02 -5.07 9.18
CA HIS A 91 -9.42 -4.10 8.27
C HIS A 91 -7.99 -3.78 8.68
N TYR A 92 -7.07 -3.89 7.74
CA TYR A 92 -5.66 -3.54 7.93
C TYR A 92 -5.43 -2.09 7.52
N LYS A 93 -4.48 -1.46 8.17
CA LYS A 93 -4.04 -0.12 7.77
C LYS A 93 -3.62 -0.15 6.30
N ASP A 94 -4.04 0.88 5.56
CA ASP A 94 -3.79 1.01 4.13
C ASP A 94 -4.47 -0.08 3.25
N GLN A 95 -5.40 -0.85 3.82
CA GLN A 95 -6.24 -1.77 3.06
C GLN A 95 -7.29 -0.97 2.28
N GLU A 96 -7.67 -1.52 1.11
CA GLU A 96 -8.74 -0.95 0.30
C GLU A 96 -10.12 -1.22 0.87
N ASP A 97 -11.08 -0.51 0.28
CA ASP A 97 -12.49 -0.76 0.51
C ASP A 97 -12.84 -2.21 0.20
N THR A 98 -13.55 -2.84 1.11
CA THR A 98 -14.18 -4.15 0.94
C THR A 98 -15.70 -3.98 0.88
N ASP A 99 -16.43 -5.06 0.63
CA ASP A 99 -17.89 -4.99 0.64
C ASP A 99 -18.44 -4.54 1.98
N ASN A 100 -17.75 -4.86 3.08
CA ASN A 100 -18.17 -4.55 4.45
C ASN A 100 -17.43 -3.34 5.07
N TRP A 101 -16.41 -2.79 4.42
CA TRP A 101 -15.65 -1.65 4.90
C TRP A 101 -15.42 -0.66 3.77
N LYS A 102 -15.99 0.53 3.86
CA LYS A 102 -15.90 1.61 2.86
C LYS A 102 -15.25 2.84 3.47
N GLY A 103 -14.17 3.32 2.83
CA GLY A 103 -13.47 4.53 3.25
C GLY A 103 -12.59 4.37 4.48
N VAL A 104 -12.13 5.49 5.03
CA VAL A 104 -11.26 5.55 6.22
C VAL A 104 -11.78 6.51 7.27
N ALA A 105 -11.46 6.23 8.53
CA ALA A 105 -11.72 7.14 9.62
C ALA A 105 -10.91 8.42 9.45
N THR A 106 -11.56 9.57 9.54
CA THR A 106 -10.95 10.90 9.40
C THR A 106 -11.12 11.73 10.66
N PRO A 107 -10.25 12.73 10.88
CA PRO A 107 -10.39 13.67 11.99
C PRO A 107 -11.78 14.30 12.03
N ASN A 108 -12.47 14.15 13.17
CA ASN A 108 -13.86 14.60 13.36
C ASN A 108 -14.83 14.14 12.27
N GLY A 109 -14.56 13.00 11.65
CA GLY A 109 -15.42 12.40 10.65
C GLY A 109 -16.57 11.59 11.25
N THR A 110 -17.17 10.74 10.43
CA THR A 110 -18.26 9.86 10.85
C THR A 110 -18.04 8.44 10.37
N CYS A 111 -18.68 7.48 11.03
CA CYS A 111 -18.88 6.12 10.55
C CYS A 111 -20.37 5.82 10.50
N THR A 112 -20.90 5.52 9.31
CA THR A 112 -22.27 5.02 9.16
C THR A 112 -22.25 3.50 9.13
N VAL A 113 -22.94 2.88 10.07
CA VAL A 113 -23.16 1.44 10.13
C VAL A 113 -24.51 1.14 9.54
N SER A 114 -24.58 0.30 8.53
CA SER A 114 -25.82 -0.10 7.85
C SER A 114 -25.82 -1.61 7.58
N TYR A 115 -26.97 -2.15 7.21
CA TYR A 115 -27.12 -3.55 6.82
C TYR A 115 -27.45 -3.65 5.32
N ASN A 116 -26.89 -4.66 4.69
CA ASN A 116 -27.18 -5.06 3.31
C ASN A 116 -27.47 -6.56 3.27
N GLU A 117 -28.47 -6.99 2.49
CA GLU A 117 -28.89 -8.39 2.42
C GLU A 117 -27.82 -9.32 1.82
N GLU A 118 -27.00 -8.80 0.92
CA GLU A 118 -25.96 -9.57 0.22
C GLU A 118 -24.67 -9.68 1.04
N HIS A 119 -24.28 -8.59 1.72
CA HIS A 119 -22.98 -8.48 2.38
C HIS A 119 -23.06 -8.40 3.91
N GLY A 120 -24.26 -8.32 4.48
CA GLY A 120 -24.44 -8.15 5.93
C GLY A 120 -24.19 -6.71 6.40
N ILE A 121 -23.50 -6.53 7.51
CA ILE A 121 -23.17 -5.20 8.03
C ILE A 121 -22.09 -4.54 7.18
N ILE A 122 -22.31 -3.25 6.86
CA ILE A 122 -21.37 -2.38 6.13
C ILE A 122 -21.00 -1.22 7.03
N LEU A 123 -19.70 -0.94 7.11
CA LEU A 123 -19.11 0.21 7.79
C LEU A 123 -18.68 1.22 6.73
N THR A 124 -19.29 2.41 6.71
CA THR A 124 -18.96 3.49 5.77
C THR A 124 -18.36 4.66 6.54
N TRP A 125 -17.09 4.90 6.35
CA TRP A 125 -16.32 5.98 6.96
C TRP A 125 -16.38 7.23 6.09
N SER A 126 -16.40 8.41 6.71
CA SER A 126 -16.55 9.70 6.01
C SER A 126 -15.33 10.10 5.19
N GLY A 127 -14.15 9.57 5.51
CA GLY A 127 -12.96 9.76 4.70
C GLY A 127 -12.99 8.86 3.47
N LYS A 128 -12.51 9.39 2.37
CA LYS A 128 -12.10 8.50 1.29
C LYS A 128 -10.92 7.71 1.80
N ALA A 129 -10.89 6.40 1.55
CA ALA A 129 -9.67 5.62 1.69
C ALA A 129 -8.54 6.49 1.14
N SER A 130 -7.51 6.70 1.93
CA SER A 130 -6.37 7.48 1.46
C SER A 130 -6.10 6.95 0.08
N ALA A 131 -6.15 7.83 -0.92
CA ALA A 131 -5.78 7.44 -2.27
C ALA A 131 -4.27 7.12 -2.22
N TYR A 132 -3.95 6.01 -1.56
CA TYR A 132 -2.75 5.29 -1.95
C TYR A 132 -2.96 5.05 -3.43
N PRO A 133 -2.02 5.50 -4.25
CA PRO A 133 -2.15 5.31 -5.69
C PRO A 133 -2.16 3.83 -6.07
N PHE A 134 -2.32 2.91 -5.08
CA PHE A 134 -2.17 1.48 -5.31
C PHE A 134 -3.23 0.68 -4.62
N ASN A 135 -3.94 -0.04 -5.45
CA ASN A 135 -4.60 -1.23 -5.02
C ASN A 135 -3.53 -2.21 -4.51
N THR A 136 -3.62 -2.60 -3.24
CA THR A 136 -2.80 -3.65 -2.66
C THR A 136 -3.13 -5.03 -3.24
N ASN A 137 -4.18 -5.12 -4.06
CA ASN A 137 -4.73 -6.36 -4.58
C ASN A 137 -4.09 -6.77 -5.92
N VAL A 138 -2.77 -6.59 -6.05
CA VAL A 138 -2.01 -7.16 -7.19
C VAL A 138 -2.07 -8.68 -7.19
N THR A 139 -2.39 -9.31 -6.06
CA THR A 139 -2.68 -10.75 -5.97
C THR A 139 -3.86 -11.14 -6.84
N ASN A 140 -4.94 -10.36 -6.84
CA ASN A 140 -6.06 -10.60 -7.73
C ASN A 140 -5.68 -10.42 -9.20
N PHE A 141 -4.72 -9.58 -9.52
CA PHE A 141 -4.18 -9.48 -10.88
C PHE A 141 -3.52 -10.79 -11.33
N PHE A 142 -2.70 -11.41 -10.49
CA PHE A 142 -2.13 -12.72 -10.79
C PHE A 142 -3.22 -13.77 -10.99
N GLN A 143 -4.24 -13.79 -10.15
CA GLN A 143 -5.37 -14.71 -10.28
C GLN A 143 -6.20 -14.43 -11.53
N SER A 144 -6.49 -13.17 -11.81
CA SER A 144 -7.23 -12.77 -13.03
C SER A 144 -6.52 -13.17 -14.29
N LEU A 145 -5.20 -12.97 -14.38
CA LEU A 145 -4.41 -13.43 -15.51
C LEU A 145 -4.46 -14.94 -15.68
N TYR A 146 -4.42 -15.66 -14.56
CA TYR A 146 -4.49 -17.12 -14.54
C TYR A 146 -5.83 -17.64 -15.05
N ASP A 147 -6.91 -16.91 -14.80
CA ASP A 147 -8.27 -17.24 -15.23
C ASP A 147 -8.58 -16.81 -16.67
N THR A 148 -7.68 -16.08 -17.33
CA THR A 148 -7.88 -15.71 -18.74
C THR A 148 -7.81 -16.94 -19.66
N GLU A 149 -8.54 -16.89 -20.80
CA GLU A 149 -8.48 -17.93 -21.85
C GLU A 149 -7.04 -18.14 -22.37
N PHE A 150 -6.27 -17.06 -22.44
CA PHE A 150 -4.86 -17.10 -22.81
C PHE A 150 -4.04 -18.01 -21.87
N TRP A 151 -4.33 -17.95 -20.55
CA TRP A 151 -3.65 -18.80 -19.57
C TRP A 151 -4.26 -20.19 -19.49
N LYS A 152 -5.62 -20.30 -19.48
CA LYS A 152 -6.34 -21.57 -19.34
C LYS A 152 -6.15 -22.50 -20.52
N ASN A 153 -6.24 -21.99 -21.75
CA ASN A 153 -6.19 -22.75 -22.98
C ASN A 153 -4.85 -22.64 -23.72
N GLY A 154 -4.00 -21.71 -23.25
CA GLY A 154 -2.77 -21.38 -23.92
C GLY A 154 -1.56 -22.17 -23.44
N GLU A 155 -0.47 -21.92 -24.12
CA GLU A 155 0.84 -22.47 -23.84
C GLU A 155 1.41 -22.11 -22.47
N MET A 156 0.82 -21.14 -21.75
CA MET A 156 1.39 -20.60 -20.51
C MET A 156 1.41 -21.62 -19.38
N LYS A 157 0.39 -22.48 -19.27
CA LYS A 157 0.32 -23.55 -18.26
C LYS A 157 1.42 -24.59 -18.34
N THR A 158 2.06 -24.70 -19.50
CA THR A 158 3.11 -25.69 -19.75
C THR A 158 4.50 -25.10 -19.71
N ARG A 159 4.62 -23.76 -19.67
CA ARG A 159 5.92 -23.09 -19.71
C ARG A 159 6.58 -23.05 -18.34
N ASP A 160 7.83 -23.45 -18.28
CA ASP A 160 8.69 -23.27 -17.11
C ASP A 160 9.11 -21.80 -16.92
N ASN A 161 9.16 -21.04 -18.01
CA ASN A 161 9.48 -19.62 -18.00
C ASN A 161 8.58 -18.86 -18.97
N PHE A 162 8.01 -17.78 -18.50
CA PHE A 162 7.30 -16.79 -19.31
C PHE A 162 7.78 -15.38 -18.95
N GLU A 163 7.54 -14.44 -19.82
CA GLU A 163 7.80 -13.02 -19.58
C GLU A 163 6.86 -12.16 -20.42
N PHE A 164 6.14 -11.26 -19.78
CA PHE A 164 5.33 -10.20 -20.37
C PHE A 164 5.88 -8.87 -19.93
N ASP A 165 6.02 -7.94 -20.86
CA ASP A 165 6.53 -6.60 -20.58
C ASP A 165 5.53 -5.54 -21.07
N SER A 166 5.29 -4.50 -20.26
CA SER A 166 4.38 -3.40 -20.57
C SER A 166 4.79 -2.60 -21.81
N ARG A 167 6.05 -2.69 -22.21
CA ARG A 167 6.56 -2.01 -23.39
C ARG A 167 6.49 -2.83 -24.68
N CYS A 168 6.00 -4.05 -24.58
CA CYS A 168 5.86 -4.98 -25.72
C CYS A 168 4.59 -4.66 -26.52
N GLU A 169 4.67 -3.76 -27.48
CA GLU A 169 3.51 -3.22 -28.21
C GLU A 169 2.83 -4.23 -29.16
N ASN A 170 3.53 -5.28 -29.59
CA ASN A 170 3.11 -6.12 -30.72
C ASN A 170 2.90 -7.60 -30.37
N SER A 171 2.43 -7.94 -29.18
CA SER A 171 2.10 -9.32 -28.86
C SER A 171 0.61 -9.55 -28.63
N SER A 172 0.11 -10.69 -29.07
CA SER A 172 -1.30 -11.07 -29.02
C SER A 172 -1.90 -11.13 -27.60
N TYR A 173 -1.07 -11.22 -26.57
CA TYR A 173 -1.49 -11.26 -25.17
C TYR A 173 -1.61 -9.87 -24.50
N VAL A 174 -1.01 -8.83 -25.08
CA VAL A 174 -1.04 -7.47 -24.50
C VAL A 174 -2.47 -6.95 -24.31
N PRO A 175 -3.40 -7.11 -25.29
CA PRO A 175 -4.78 -6.69 -25.11
C PRO A 175 -5.47 -7.37 -23.92
N ALA A 176 -5.26 -8.68 -23.76
CA ALA A 176 -5.87 -9.45 -22.67
C ALA A 176 -5.32 -9.00 -21.30
N ILE A 177 -4.01 -8.79 -21.19
CA ILE A 177 -3.37 -8.29 -19.98
C ILE A 177 -3.84 -6.87 -19.65
N ASN A 178 -3.92 -5.98 -20.63
CA ASN A 178 -4.41 -4.62 -20.42
C ASN A 178 -5.88 -4.59 -19.98
N ALA A 179 -6.70 -5.51 -20.49
CA ALA A 179 -8.08 -5.66 -20.04
C ALA A 179 -8.16 -6.06 -18.56
N GLU A 180 -7.30 -6.96 -18.09
CA GLU A 180 -7.24 -7.32 -16.66
C GLU A 180 -6.70 -6.18 -15.80
N ILE A 181 -5.67 -5.46 -16.26
CA ILE A 181 -5.17 -4.25 -15.60
C ILE A 181 -6.27 -3.18 -15.51
N GLY A 182 -7.08 -3.03 -16.56
CA GLY A 182 -8.19 -2.07 -16.58
C GLY A 182 -9.29 -2.35 -15.54
N LYS A 183 -9.42 -3.59 -15.06
CA LYS A 183 -10.35 -3.96 -13.99
C LYS A 183 -9.83 -3.60 -12.60
N LEU A 184 -8.52 -3.37 -12.45
CA LEU A 184 -7.93 -2.98 -11.18
C LEU A 184 -8.29 -1.52 -10.88
N HIS A 185 -8.63 -1.25 -9.62
CA HIS A 185 -8.87 0.11 -9.16
C HIS A 185 -7.59 0.67 -8.53
N ASN A 186 -7.10 1.83 -9.00
CA ASN A 186 -5.92 2.52 -8.47
C ASN A 186 -4.64 1.64 -8.38
N SER A 187 -4.40 0.78 -9.35
CA SER A 187 -3.22 -0.08 -9.37
C SER A 187 -1.93 0.66 -9.76
N LEU A 188 -0.79 0.22 -9.21
CA LEU A 188 0.55 0.56 -9.70
C LEU A 188 0.66 0.41 -11.23
N LEU A 189 0.01 -0.62 -11.76
CA LEU A 189 0.07 -0.96 -13.18
C LEU A 189 -0.67 0.02 -14.09
N GLN A 190 -1.55 0.86 -13.51
CA GLN A 190 -2.31 1.89 -14.22
C GLN A 190 -1.63 3.25 -14.20
N GLN A 191 -0.50 3.40 -13.52
CA GLN A 191 0.21 4.67 -13.49
C GLN A 191 0.74 5.04 -14.88
N LYS A 192 0.52 6.29 -15.24
CA LYS A 192 1.05 6.83 -16.49
C LYS A 192 2.57 6.71 -16.51
N ASP A 193 3.09 6.27 -17.64
CA ASP A 193 4.54 6.12 -17.88
C ASP A 193 5.27 5.04 -17.05
N CYS A 194 4.61 4.31 -16.14
CA CYS A 194 5.25 3.20 -15.45
C CYS A 194 5.71 2.10 -16.43
N THR A 195 6.70 1.34 -16.01
CA THR A 195 7.12 0.13 -16.72
C THR A 195 7.05 -1.05 -15.78
N TRP A 196 6.44 -2.13 -16.23
CA TRP A 196 6.36 -3.38 -15.48
C TRP A 196 6.68 -4.58 -16.38
N ALA A 197 7.14 -5.66 -15.75
CA ALA A 197 7.30 -6.95 -16.38
C ALA A 197 6.77 -8.05 -15.46
N TYR A 198 5.95 -8.94 -16.01
CA TYR A 198 5.43 -10.12 -15.33
C TYR A 198 6.10 -11.36 -15.89
N LEU A 199 6.76 -12.11 -15.03
CA LEU A 199 7.62 -13.22 -15.45
C LEU A 199 7.65 -14.35 -14.40
N GLY A 200 8.05 -15.53 -14.81
CA GLY A 200 8.21 -16.66 -13.92
C GLY A 200 7.69 -17.97 -14.47
N ASN A 201 7.18 -18.83 -13.61
CA ASN A 201 6.69 -20.17 -13.97
C ASN A 201 5.18 -20.15 -14.23
N GLY A 202 4.75 -20.65 -15.38
CA GLY A 202 3.34 -20.70 -15.78
C GLY A 202 2.57 -21.90 -15.24
N LYS A 203 3.26 -22.93 -14.73
CA LYS A 203 2.63 -24.18 -14.29
C LYS A 203 1.80 -24.00 -13.02
N VAL A 204 0.76 -24.81 -12.90
CA VAL A 204 -0.07 -24.90 -11.68
C VAL A 204 0.79 -25.39 -10.50
N GLY A 205 0.59 -24.80 -9.33
CA GLY A 205 1.37 -25.12 -8.13
C GLY A 205 2.77 -24.49 -8.11
N LYS A 206 3.05 -23.56 -9.04
CA LYS A 206 4.29 -22.78 -9.11
C LYS A 206 4.03 -21.28 -8.99
N GLU A 207 2.94 -20.91 -8.33
CA GLU A 207 2.50 -19.52 -8.18
C GLU A 207 3.57 -18.66 -7.46
N ALA A 208 4.25 -19.22 -6.44
CA ALA A 208 5.33 -18.55 -5.73
C ALA A 208 6.53 -18.20 -6.64
N ASP A 209 6.70 -18.89 -7.77
CA ASP A 209 7.73 -18.61 -8.76
C ASP A 209 7.27 -17.61 -9.84
N ARG A 210 6.30 -16.75 -9.54
CA ARG A 210 5.83 -15.66 -10.40
C ARG A 210 6.19 -14.33 -9.79
N TYR A 211 6.62 -13.40 -10.64
CA TYR A 211 7.20 -12.13 -10.21
C TYR A 211 6.64 -11.00 -11.05
N LEU A 212 6.17 -9.94 -10.40
CA LEU A 212 5.86 -8.68 -11.02
C LEU A 212 6.95 -7.66 -10.65
N PHE A 213 7.69 -7.23 -11.64
CA PHE A 213 8.64 -6.13 -11.53
C PHE A 213 7.96 -4.84 -11.95
N TRP A 214 8.14 -3.79 -11.18
CA TRP A 214 7.52 -2.52 -11.46
C TRP A 214 8.45 -1.35 -11.12
N THR A 215 8.42 -0.32 -11.96
CA THR A 215 9.04 0.98 -11.71
C THR A 215 8.13 2.09 -12.24
N SER A 216 8.13 3.26 -11.60
CA SER A 216 7.42 4.44 -12.10
C SER A 216 8.08 5.07 -13.33
N LEU A 217 9.28 4.61 -13.69
CA LEU A 217 10.05 5.17 -14.78
C LEU A 217 9.61 4.59 -16.13
N ASN A 218 9.51 5.45 -17.15
CA ASN A 218 9.39 5.02 -18.54
C ASN A 218 10.75 4.54 -19.05
N THR A 219 10.95 3.23 -19.11
CA THR A 219 12.25 2.68 -19.51
C THR A 219 12.65 3.01 -20.94
N ASN A 220 11.70 3.28 -21.84
CA ASN A 220 12.03 3.74 -23.19
C ASN A 220 12.69 5.13 -23.15
N LYS A 221 12.25 6.02 -22.26
CA LYS A 221 12.88 7.32 -22.03
C LYS A 221 14.22 7.20 -21.29
N VAL A 222 14.28 6.32 -20.31
CA VAL A 222 15.51 6.05 -19.52
C VAL A 222 16.64 5.50 -20.37
N GLY A 223 16.34 4.64 -21.35
CA GLY A 223 17.30 4.01 -22.24
C GLY A 223 17.93 2.73 -21.67
N VAL A 224 18.75 2.09 -22.50
CA VAL A 224 19.40 0.80 -22.20
C VAL A 224 20.59 0.95 -21.26
N GLY A 225 20.84 -0.07 -20.43
CA GLY A 225 22.04 -0.17 -19.59
C GLY A 225 22.00 0.72 -18.36
N LYS A 226 20.84 1.23 -17.97
CA LYS A 226 20.69 2.09 -16.79
C LYS A 226 20.27 1.26 -15.58
N SER A 227 20.93 1.53 -14.47
CA SER A 227 20.52 0.98 -13.17
C SER A 227 19.30 1.75 -12.65
N ILE A 228 18.22 1.05 -12.36
CA ILE A 228 16.96 1.62 -11.88
C ILE A 228 16.44 0.87 -10.66
N PRO A 229 15.76 1.57 -9.73
CA PRO A 229 15.06 0.90 -8.64
C PRO A 229 13.76 0.26 -9.16
N VAL A 230 13.42 -0.89 -8.58
CA VAL A 230 12.18 -1.62 -8.89
C VAL A 230 11.52 -2.13 -7.62
N ILE A 231 10.19 -2.18 -7.65
CA ILE A 231 9.40 -2.99 -6.72
C ILE A 231 9.22 -4.35 -7.35
N ILE A 232 9.35 -5.41 -6.55
CA ILE A 232 9.08 -6.78 -6.98
C ILE A 232 8.01 -7.34 -6.07
N GLN A 233 6.92 -7.81 -6.65
CA GLN A 233 5.93 -8.62 -5.96
C GLN A 233 6.05 -10.05 -6.42
N THR A 234 6.02 -10.98 -5.46
CA THR A 234 6.02 -12.40 -5.72
C THR A 234 4.60 -12.97 -5.68
N GLY A 235 4.36 -14.10 -6.31
CA GLY A 235 3.06 -14.74 -6.32
C GLY A 235 2.62 -15.31 -4.96
N ASP A 236 3.53 -15.36 -3.97
CA ASP A 236 3.26 -15.65 -2.55
C ASP A 236 3.15 -14.36 -1.68
N GLU A 237 2.78 -13.25 -2.31
CA GLU A 237 2.44 -11.97 -1.67
C GLU A 237 3.57 -11.28 -0.89
N LYS A 238 4.81 -11.51 -1.26
CA LYS A 238 5.96 -10.79 -0.70
C LYS A 238 6.35 -9.62 -1.58
N TYR A 239 6.84 -8.57 -0.95
CA TYR A 239 7.21 -7.32 -1.60
C TYR A 239 8.68 -7.00 -1.35
N TYR A 240 9.40 -6.69 -2.42
CA TYR A 240 10.83 -6.35 -2.36
C TYR A 240 11.09 -5.03 -3.08
N VAL A 241 12.08 -4.29 -2.60
CA VAL A 241 12.70 -3.20 -3.36
C VAL A 241 14.11 -3.62 -3.70
N SER A 242 14.44 -3.58 -4.97
CA SER A 242 15.73 -3.97 -5.50
C SER A 242 16.18 -3.02 -6.61
N GLU A 243 17.30 -3.33 -7.20
CA GLU A 243 17.86 -2.62 -8.34
C GLU A 243 18.04 -3.57 -9.52
N THR A 244 17.68 -3.09 -10.71
CA THR A 244 17.89 -3.83 -11.95
C THR A 244 18.52 -2.93 -13.01
N THR A 245 19.02 -3.52 -14.07
CA THR A 245 19.58 -2.80 -15.21
C THR A 245 18.61 -2.88 -16.38
N THR A 246 18.22 -1.73 -16.94
CA THR A 246 17.37 -1.67 -18.12
C THR A 246 18.03 -2.36 -19.31
N GLY A 247 17.26 -3.06 -20.10
CA GLY A 247 17.78 -3.79 -21.25
C GLY A 247 16.85 -3.73 -22.46
N GLN A 248 17.39 -4.12 -23.59
CA GLN A 248 16.64 -4.23 -24.84
C GLN A 248 16.80 -5.66 -25.38
N ARG A 249 15.69 -6.31 -25.71
CA ARG A 249 15.75 -7.63 -26.33
C ARG A 249 16.25 -7.51 -27.77
N SER A 250 17.06 -8.48 -28.20
CA SER A 250 17.54 -8.55 -29.58
C SER A 250 16.38 -8.48 -30.58
N GLY A 251 16.47 -7.57 -31.55
CA GLY A 251 15.47 -7.36 -32.58
C GLY A 251 14.18 -6.64 -32.12
N LYS A 252 14.14 -6.08 -30.89
CA LYS A 252 13.03 -5.27 -30.38
C LYS A 252 13.43 -3.83 -30.19
N SER A 253 12.47 -2.91 -30.42
CA SER A 253 12.70 -1.47 -30.29
C SER A 253 12.47 -0.91 -28.88
N TYR A 254 11.83 -1.69 -27.99
CA TYR A 254 11.48 -1.23 -26.64
C TYR A 254 12.53 -1.62 -25.58
N VAL A 255 12.61 -0.81 -24.54
CA VAL A 255 13.51 -1.02 -23.40
C VAL A 255 12.72 -1.58 -22.22
N THR A 256 13.17 -2.70 -21.67
CA THR A 256 12.52 -3.41 -20.58
C THR A 256 13.12 -3.07 -19.22
N VAL A 257 12.46 -3.46 -18.13
CA VAL A 257 13.00 -3.36 -16.76
C VAL A 257 14.21 -4.25 -16.54
N SER A 258 14.44 -5.23 -17.41
CA SER A 258 15.63 -6.09 -17.39
C SER A 258 15.83 -6.77 -18.73
N VAL A 259 17.06 -7.10 -19.07
CA VAL A 259 17.37 -7.93 -20.23
C VAL A 259 17.01 -9.37 -19.91
N SER A 260 16.32 -10.06 -20.84
CA SER A 260 16.05 -11.50 -20.84
C SER A 260 16.61 -12.23 -19.61
N LEU A 261 15.87 -12.15 -18.55
CA LEU A 261 16.25 -12.81 -17.31
C LEU A 261 15.96 -14.29 -17.51
N GLY A 262 16.95 -15.03 -17.95
CA GLY A 262 16.88 -16.49 -17.83
C GLY A 262 16.45 -16.87 -16.41
N ALA A 263 15.98 -18.09 -16.19
CA ALA A 263 15.36 -18.56 -14.95
C ALA A 263 16.05 -18.14 -13.63
N ASP A 264 17.33 -17.82 -13.69
CA ASP A 264 18.12 -17.41 -12.50
C ASP A 264 18.34 -15.89 -12.38
N GLY A 265 18.15 -15.13 -13.45
CA GLY A 265 18.47 -13.70 -13.46
C GLY A 265 17.53 -12.90 -12.57
N TYR A 266 16.20 -13.12 -12.66
CA TYR A 266 15.21 -12.45 -11.80
C TYR A 266 15.33 -12.89 -10.34
N LYS A 267 15.67 -14.15 -10.07
CA LYS A 267 15.93 -14.65 -8.71
C LYS A 267 17.15 -13.96 -8.08
N LYS A 268 18.16 -13.61 -8.88
CA LYS A 268 19.32 -12.84 -8.42
C LYS A 268 18.92 -11.42 -8.02
N ILE A 269 18.09 -10.74 -8.82
CA ILE A 269 17.59 -9.40 -8.52
C ILE A 269 16.76 -9.45 -7.24
N LEU A 270 15.88 -10.44 -7.09
CA LEU A 270 15.08 -10.64 -5.88
C LEU A 270 15.97 -10.84 -4.65
N ARG A 271 16.97 -11.72 -4.71
CA ARG A 271 17.90 -11.99 -3.60
C ARG A 271 18.71 -10.77 -3.16
N ASN A 272 18.97 -9.85 -4.07
CA ASN A 272 19.67 -8.60 -3.79
C ASN A 272 18.71 -7.52 -3.24
N GLY A 273 17.41 -7.75 -3.28
CA GLY A 273 16.39 -6.84 -2.79
C GLY A 273 16.19 -6.94 -1.29
N LYS A 274 15.63 -5.87 -0.72
CA LYS A 274 15.17 -5.85 0.67
C LYS A 274 13.67 -6.14 0.71
N GLU A 275 13.25 -7.08 1.57
CA GLU A 275 11.86 -7.43 1.78
C GLU A 275 11.13 -6.42 2.65
N TYR A 276 9.84 -6.18 2.34
CA TYR A 276 8.95 -5.28 3.06
C TYR A 276 7.63 -5.98 3.36
N PRO A 277 6.97 -5.67 4.49
CA PRO A 277 5.77 -6.38 4.92
C PRO A 277 4.52 -6.03 4.11
N THR A 278 4.51 -4.92 3.39
CA THR A 278 3.36 -4.46 2.58
C THR A 278 3.84 -3.79 1.30
N LEU A 279 2.98 -3.76 0.28
CA LEU A 279 3.24 -3.01 -0.96
C LEU A 279 3.48 -1.52 -0.68
N LYS A 280 2.75 -0.96 0.28
CA LYS A 280 2.96 0.43 0.71
C LYS A 280 4.38 0.67 1.23
N ALA A 281 4.83 -0.15 2.17
CA ALA A 281 6.17 -0.01 2.74
C ALA A 281 7.26 -0.19 1.67
N ALA A 282 7.06 -1.10 0.72
CA ALA A 282 7.93 -1.26 -0.43
C ALA A 282 7.92 -0.02 -1.34
N TYR A 283 6.75 0.57 -1.57
CA TYR A 283 6.62 1.76 -2.40
C TYR A 283 7.28 2.99 -1.76
N ASP A 284 7.05 3.22 -0.47
CA ASP A 284 7.71 4.31 0.26
C ASP A 284 9.25 4.18 0.19
N ALA A 285 9.75 2.96 0.37
CA ALA A 285 11.17 2.67 0.24
C ALA A 285 11.69 2.83 -1.21
N TYR A 286 10.89 2.43 -2.20
CA TYR A 286 11.18 2.66 -3.61
C TYR A 286 11.27 4.14 -3.93
N LEU A 287 10.31 4.96 -3.47
CA LEU A 287 10.36 6.41 -3.65
C LEU A 287 11.56 7.04 -2.98
N ALA A 288 11.90 6.62 -1.76
CA ALA A 288 13.10 7.08 -1.06
C ALA A 288 14.37 6.73 -1.85
N ALA A 289 14.45 5.51 -2.40
CA ALA A 289 15.56 5.10 -3.25
C ALA A 289 15.62 5.95 -4.54
N LEU A 290 14.50 6.06 -5.26
CA LEU A 290 14.39 6.84 -6.51
C LEU A 290 14.76 8.31 -6.29
N ASN A 291 14.38 8.89 -5.15
CA ASN A 291 14.67 10.29 -4.79
C ASN A 291 16.10 10.52 -4.28
N SER A 292 16.90 9.48 -4.13
CA SER A 292 18.32 9.63 -3.78
C SER A 292 19.11 10.29 -4.91
N SER A 293 20.25 10.89 -4.57
CA SER A 293 21.16 11.52 -5.54
C SER A 293 21.64 10.56 -6.64
N LYS A 294 21.68 9.27 -6.35
CA LYS A 294 22.03 8.21 -7.30
C LYS A 294 21.21 8.25 -8.60
N TYR A 295 19.94 8.64 -8.51
CA TYR A 295 19.00 8.60 -9.65
C TYR A 295 18.58 9.98 -10.15
N ASP A 296 19.24 11.07 -9.74
CA ASP A 296 18.90 12.44 -10.16
C ASP A 296 18.88 12.62 -11.68
N ALA A 297 19.90 12.09 -12.37
CA ALA A 297 19.97 12.16 -13.81
C ALA A 297 18.82 11.40 -14.50
N LEU A 298 18.45 10.23 -13.96
CA LEU A 298 17.38 9.40 -14.50
C LEU A 298 16.01 10.05 -14.33
N ARG A 299 15.75 10.69 -13.18
CA ARG A 299 14.50 11.41 -12.97
C ARG A 299 14.29 12.55 -13.95
N LYS A 300 15.35 13.31 -14.23
CA LYS A 300 15.32 14.38 -15.24
C LYS A 300 14.98 13.84 -16.62
N THR A 301 15.67 12.79 -17.06
CA THR A 301 15.43 12.16 -18.37
C THR A 301 14.03 11.53 -18.50
N ALA A 302 13.48 11.01 -17.40
CA ALA A 302 12.15 10.41 -17.43
C ALA A 302 10.99 11.44 -17.45
N GLN A 303 11.26 12.69 -17.11
CA GLN A 303 10.29 13.79 -17.12
C GLN A 303 10.19 14.52 -18.46
N GLU A 304 11.26 14.47 -19.26
CA GLU A 304 11.28 14.93 -20.66
C GLU A 304 10.59 13.92 -21.61
#